data_61099a152d25e7dc14a7cfbc58cc3835
#
_entry.id   61099a152d25e7dc14a7cfbc58cc3835
#
_cell.length_a   1.000
_cell.length_b   1.000
_cell.length_c   1.000
_cell.angle_alpha   90.00
_cell.angle_beta   90.00
_cell.angle_gamma   90.00
#
_symmetry.space_group_name_H-M   'P 1'
#
loop_
_entity.id
_entity.type
_entity.pdbx_description
1 polymer ?
#
loop_
_entity_poly.entity_id
_entity_poly.type
_entity_poly.pdbx_seq_one_letter_code
_entity_poly.pdbx_strand_id
1 'polypeptide(L)'
;MSVRINTNIEALNAQRNLSATAATFAKSVEKLSSGLRINRAADDAAGLAISEKLQAQVTGLNQAERNAQDGVSMVQTAEGALTEVHSMLNRIRELAVEAANSTLSSTDAASVSTEITALRAEINRITGATTFNGQYLLTGALSVIQAGGGIAVGTALNTTTNASVSGVDVSGAKASTTYTITSQAGGKVTLNDASGNSQQVTLAATIGATGTMVVNFGNLGVKLTIVGNAAKTSADLATDMAGLGAPTVVTGAGSGANFQVGANAADALAVSFADARMTAAGYGTLSADITAFETATGTGNGIVAAAQALITSTDTGIGYVSTTRGNLGAIQTRLEHTTASISVASENLNASESRIRDLDVASEMVNFTKTQILQQAGTAILAQANSAPQNILTLLR
;
A
#
# COMPACT_ATOMS: atom_id res chain seq x y z
N MET A 1 66.91 -44.67 -11.86
CA MET A 1 66.34 -44.04 -10.64
C MET A 1 67.10 -44.62 -9.45
N SER A 2 67.60 -43.80 -8.54
CA SER A 2 68.23 -44.29 -7.31
C SER A 2 67.20 -44.76 -6.33
N VAL A 3 67.06 -46.04 -6.12
CA VAL A 3 66.13 -46.62 -5.14
C VAL A 3 66.70 -46.43 -3.74
N ARG A 4 65.98 -45.66 -2.90
CA ARG A 4 66.33 -45.40 -1.51
C ARG A 4 65.44 -46.30 -0.63
N ILE A 5 66.01 -47.17 0.20
CA ILE A 5 65.30 -48.12 1.01
C ILE A 5 64.66 -47.44 2.24
N ASN A 6 65.33 -46.45 2.85
CA ASN A 6 64.85 -45.80 4.06
C ASN A 6 63.76 -44.74 3.82
N THR A 7 63.58 -44.24 2.60
CA THR A 7 62.53 -43.23 2.33
C THR A 7 61.94 -43.53 0.95
N ASN A 8 60.69 -43.99 0.94
CA ASN A 8 59.93 -44.24 -0.30
C ASN A 8 59.22 -42.97 -0.77
N ILE A 9 59.90 -42.15 -1.59
CA ILE A 9 59.38 -40.88 -2.11
C ILE A 9 58.21 -41.12 -3.04
N GLU A 10 58.14 -42.23 -3.76
CA GLU A 10 57.02 -42.56 -4.67
C GLU A 10 55.74 -42.85 -3.89
N ALA A 11 55.85 -43.63 -2.77
CA ALA A 11 54.73 -43.86 -1.87
C ALA A 11 54.22 -42.59 -1.19
N LEU A 12 55.15 -41.69 -0.78
CA LEU A 12 54.76 -40.39 -0.17
C LEU A 12 54.04 -39.46 -1.18
N ASN A 13 54.52 -39.47 -2.46
CA ASN A 13 53.84 -38.73 -3.53
C ASN A 13 52.45 -39.34 -3.84
N ALA A 14 52.36 -40.66 -3.93
CA ALA A 14 51.10 -41.35 -4.15
C ALA A 14 50.09 -41.07 -3.00
N GLN A 15 50.56 -41.08 -1.75
CA GLN A 15 49.74 -40.76 -0.59
C GLN A 15 49.25 -39.30 -0.56
N ARG A 16 50.10 -38.33 -0.90
CA ARG A 16 49.66 -36.92 -1.02
C ARG A 16 48.61 -36.74 -2.09
N ASN A 17 48.79 -37.32 -3.27
CA ASN A 17 47.83 -37.27 -4.36
C ASN A 17 46.53 -37.96 -3.99
N LEU A 18 46.60 -39.13 -3.30
CA LEU A 18 45.42 -39.84 -2.80
C LEU A 18 44.65 -38.99 -1.77
N SER A 19 45.35 -38.33 -0.84
CA SER A 19 44.72 -37.45 0.16
C SER A 19 44.04 -36.25 -0.49
N ALA A 20 44.67 -35.64 -1.51
CA ALA A 20 44.08 -34.52 -2.28
C ALA A 20 42.84 -34.97 -3.07
N THR A 21 42.90 -36.17 -3.69
CA THR A 21 41.75 -36.76 -4.39
C THR A 21 40.59 -37.09 -3.44
N ALA A 22 40.89 -37.66 -2.26
CA ALA A 22 39.90 -37.96 -1.24
C ALA A 22 39.21 -36.67 -0.72
N ALA A 23 39.95 -35.59 -0.52
CA ALA A 23 39.41 -34.32 -0.14
C ALA A 23 38.45 -33.73 -1.22
N THR A 24 38.84 -33.85 -2.50
CA THR A 24 37.99 -33.42 -3.62
C THR A 24 36.75 -34.27 -3.78
N PHE A 25 36.90 -35.59 -3.62
CA PHE A 25 35.76 -36.52 -3.61
C PHE A 25 34.75 -36.20 -2.50
N ALA A 26 35.24 -35.96 -1.27
CA ALA A 26 34.37 -35.57 -0.16
C ALA A 26 33.60 -34.26 -0.43
N LYS A 27 34.24 -33.26 -1.09
CA LYS A 27 33.55 -32.03 -1.52
C LYS A 27 32.49 -32.30 -2.58
N SER A 28 32.76 -33.17 -3.57
CA SER A 28 31.77 -33.54 -4.58
C SER A 28 30.57 -34.25 -3.95
N VAL A 29 30.79 -35.13 -2.99
CA VAL A 29 29.73 -35.80 -2.21
C VAL A 29 28.88 -34.76 -1.44
N GLU A 30 29.54 -33.82 -0.77
CA GLU A 30 28.85 -32.74 -0.03
C GLU A 30 27.95 -31.92 -0.95
N LYS A 31 28.47 -31.48 -2.11
CA LYS A 31 27.72 -30.72 -3.10
C LYS A 31 26.55 -31.49 -3.71
N LEU A 32 26.77 -32.75 -4.08
CA LEU A 32 25.72 -33.61 -4.62
C LEU A 32 24.63 -33.91 -3.58
N SER A 33 25.00 -34.05 -2.30
CA SER A 33 24.05 -34.29 -1.22
C SER A 33 23.22 -33.07 -0.87
N SER A 34 23.79 -31.86 -0.94
CA SER A 34 23.10 -30.62 -0.65
C SER A 34 22.35 -30.05 -1.87
N GLY A 35 22.72 -30.44 -3.09
CA GLY A 35 22.25 -29.83 -4.34
C GLY A 35 22.80 -28.44 -4.59
N LEU A 36 23.74 -27.96 -3.76
CA LEU A 36 24.29 -26.60 -3.80
C LEU A 36 25.75 -26.61 -4.27
N ARG A 37 26.10 -25.68 -5.15
CA ARG A 37 27.45 -25.41 -5.60
C ARG A 37 28.27 -24.73 -4.50
N ILE A 38 27.65 -23.84 -3.73
CA ILE A 38 28.24 -23.09 -2.63
C ILE A 38 27.57 -23.57 -1.34
N ASN A 39 28.31 -24.34 -0.54
CA ASN A 39 27.81 -24.89 0.73
C ASN A 39 28.42 -24.18 1.93
N ARG A 40 29.66 -23.72 1.79
CA ARG A 40 30.43 -23.05 2.84
C ARG A 40 31.05 -21.76 2.32
N ALA A 41 31.33 -20.82 3.22
CA ALA A 41 32.03 -19.58 2.88
C ALA A 41 33.40 -19.82 2.25
N ALA A 42 34.05 -20.99 2.53
CA ALA A 42 35.31 -21.37 1.93
C ALA A 42 35.22 -21.77 0.44
N ASP A 43 34.01 -22.07 -0.07
CA ASP A 43 33.82 -22.41 -1.48
C ASP A 43 33.75 -21.15 -2.34
N ASP A 44 32.97 -20.15 -1.92
CA ASP A 44 32.87 -18.82 -2.53
C ASP A 44 32.22 -17.85 -1.52
N ALA A 45 33.04 -17.06 -0.84
CA ALA A 45 32.57 -16.11 0.16
C ALA A 45 31.73 -14.98 -0.44
N ALA A 46 32.08 -14.52 -1.66
CA ALA A 46 31.34 -13.45 -2.33
C ALA A 46 29.98 -13.96 -2.84
N GLY A 47 29.97 -15.12 -3.49
CA GLY A 47 28.74 -15.76 -3.96
C GLY A 47 27.78 -16.11 -2.83
N LEU A 48 28.30 -16.59 -1.68
CA LEU A 48 27.49 -16.87 -0.50
C LEU A 48 26.84 -15.59 0.04
N ALA A 49 27.61 -14.52 0.24
CA ALA A 49 27.08 -13.25 0.74
C ALA A 49 26.00 -12.65 -0.17
N ILE A 50 26.17 -12.77 -1.50
CA ILE A 50 25.18 -12.31 -2.47
C ILE A 50 23.94 -13.20 -2.40
N SER A 51 24.09 -14.53 -2.39
CA SER A 51 22.94 -15.45 -2.34
C SER A 51 22.12 -15.31 -1.06
N GLU A 52 22.76 -15.13 0.10
CA GLU A 52 22.05 -14.87 1.37
C GLU A 52 21.27 -13.54 1.33
N LYS A 53 21.84 -12.50 0.73
CA LYS A 53 21.15 -11.22 0.54
C LYS A 53 19.95 -11.37 -0.40
N LEU A 54 20.10 -12.10 -1.51
CA LEU A 54 18.99 -12.36 -2.44
C LEU A 54 17.89 -13.18 -1.76
N GLN A 55 18.26 -14.22 -1.01
CA GLN A 55 17.31 -15.05 -0.26
C GLN A 55 16.55 -14.25 0.81
N ALA A 56 17.24 -13.35 1.52
CA ALA A 56 16.59 -12.43 2.47
C ALA A 56 15.61 -11.50 1.76
N GLN A 57 15.95 -10.99 0.57
CA GLN A 57 15.04 -10.17 -0.24
C GLN A 57 13.83 -10.97 -0.72
N VAL A 58 14.02 -12.19 -1.22
CA VAL A 58 12.92 -13.08 -1.64
C VAL A 58 11.98 -13.37 -0.48
N THR A 59 12.51 -13.69 0.69
CA THR A 59 11.70 -13.93 1.89
C THR A 59 10.91 -12.69 2.29
N GLY A 60 11.54 -11.51 2.20
CA GLY A 60 10.88 -10.21 2.45
C GLY A 60 9.78 -9.92 1.43
N LEU A 61 10.01 -10.17 0.14
CA LEU A 61 9.02 -9.99 -0.92
C LEU A 61 7.83 -10.93 -0.78
N ASN A 62 8.07 -12.21 -0.44
CA ASN A 62 6.99 -13.17 -0.19
C ASN A 62 6.12 -12.77 1.01
N GLN A 63 6.70 -12.13 2.03
CA GLN A 63 5.91 -11.54 3.12
C GLN A 63 5.17 -10.29 2.67
N ALA A 64 5.80 -9.44 1.87
CA ALA A 64 5.18 -8.23 1.31
C ALA A 64 3.98 -8.55 0.41
N GLU A 65 4.06 -9.65 -0.35
CA GLU A 65 2.94 -10.16 -1.14
C GLU A 65 1.73 -10.53 -0.26
N ARG A 66 1.96 -11.25 0.83
CA ARG A 66 0.89 -11.56 1.81
C ARG A 66 0.32 -10.30 2.44
N ASN A 67 1.16 -9.34 2.82
CA ASN A 67 0.72 -8.08 3.38
C ASN A 67 -0.15 -7.29 2.38
N ALA A 68 0.18 -7.32 1.10
CA ALA A 68 -0.61 -6.68 0.06
C ALA A 68 -1.98 -7.36 -0.13
N GLN A 69 -2.05 -8.69 -0.05
CA GLN A 69 -3.30 -9.47 -0.09
C GLN A 69 -4.18 -9.18 1.14
N ASP A 70 -3.58 -9.05 2.33
CA ASP A 70 -4.29 -8.61 3.53
C ASP A 70 -4.85 -7.19 3.36
N GLY A 71 -4.08 -6.30 2.73
CA GLY A 71 -4.52 -4.96 2.37
C GLY A 71 -5.72 -4.96 1.42
N VAL A 72 -5.70 -5.80 0.39
CA VAL A 72 -6.85 -5.99 -0.53
C VAL A 72 -8.08 -6.46 0.24
N SER A 73 -7.93 -7.44 1.12
CA SER A 73 -9.04 -7.98 1.92
C SER A 73 -9.64 -6.91 2.86
N MET A 74 -8.79 -6.08 3.45
CA MET A 74 -9.19 -4.96 4.30
C MET A 74 -9.98 -3.91 3.51
N VAL A 75 -9.53 -3.54 2.31
CA VAL A 75 -10.22 -2.61 1.40
C VAL A 75 -11.56 -3.17 0.97
N GLN A 76 -11.65 -4.44 0.58
CA GLN A 76 -12.90 -5.11 0.18
C GLN A 76 -13.92 -5.15 1.32
N THR A 77 -13.45 -5.37 2.56
CA THR A 77 -14.33 -5.33 3.75
C THR A 77 -14.95 -3.93 3.93
N ALA A 78 -14.16 -2.88 3.78
CA ALA A 78 -14.65 -1.51 3.86
C ALA A 78 -15.59 -1.15 2.71
N GLU A 79 -15.27 -1.58 1.48
CA GLU A 79 -16.09 -1.34 0.30
C GLU A 79 -17.44 -2.03 0.39
N GLY A 80 -17.50 -3.27 0.89
CA GLY A 80 -18.73 -4.00 1.13
C GLY A 80 -19.65 -3.23 2.07
N ALA A 81 -19.13 -2.74 3.19
CA ALA A 81 -19.90 -1.92 4.13
C ALA A 81 -20.37 -0.59 3.50
N LEU A 82 -19.52 0.08 2.72
CA LEU A 82 -19.91 1.32 2.02
C LEU A 82 -20.96 1.09 0.93
N THR A 83 -21.04 -0.10 0.35
CA THR A 83 -22.11 -0.46 -0.59
C THR A 83 -23.48 -0.48 0.11
N GLU A 84 -23.54 -1.04 1.31
CA GLU A 84 -24.78 -1.01 2.11
C GLU A 84 -25.14 0.42 2.55
N VAL A 85 -24.15 1.22 2.97
CA VAL A 85 -24.36 2.64 3.30
C VAL A 85 -24.92 3.39 2.10
N HIS A 86 -24.37 3.17 0.90
CA HIS A 86 -24.84 3.79 -0.34
C HIS A 86 -26.30 3.42 -0.63
N SER A 87 -26.67 2.14 -0.46
CA SER A 87 -28.05 1.67 -0.64
C SER A 87 -29.02 2.36 0.33
N MET A 88 -28.62 2.49 1.61
CA MET A 88 -29.44 3.17 2.60
C MET A 88 -29.57 4.68 2.33
N LEU A 89 -28.52 5.34 1.84
CA LEU A 89 -28.61 6.75 1.44
C LEU A 89 -29.57 6.94 0.26
N ASN A 90 -29.56 6.04 -0.72
CA ASN A 90 -30.53 6.06 -1.80
C ASN A 90 -31.97 5.89 -1.25
N ARG A 91 -32.18 5.03 -0.28
CA ARG A 91 -33.49 4.87 0.37
C ARG A 91 -33.91 6.12 1.13
N ILE A 92 -32.98 6.77 1.86
CA ILE A 92 -33.25 8.07 2.50
C ILE A 92 -33.67 9.12 1.46
N ARG A 93 -32.99 9.15 0.29
CA ARG A 93 -33.34 10.05 -0.79
C ARG A 93 -34.73 9.80 -1.35
N GLU A 94 -35.10 8.54 -1.58
CA GLU A 94 -36.45 8.16 -2.02
C GLU A 94 -37.50 8.66 -1.04
N LEU A 95 -37.31 8.41 0.24
CA LEU A 95 -38.21 8.84 1.33
C LEU A 95 -38.29 10.38 1.43
N ALA A 96 -37.18 11.08 1.23
CA ALA A 96 -37.11 12.54 1.19
C ALA A 96 -37.91 13.10 0.00
N VAL A 97 -37.79 12.46 -1.19
CA VAL A 97 -38.57 12.85 -2.39
C VAL A 97 -40.10 12.60 -2.14
N GLU A 98 -40.44 11.48 -1.51
CA GLU A 98 -41.83 11.19 -1.12
C GLU A 98 -42.35 12.27 -0.18
N ALA A 99 -41.58 12.62 0.86
CA ALA A 99 -41.94 13.65 1.84
C ALA A 99 -41.97 15.09 1.28
N ALA A 100 -41.30 15.36 0.17
CA ALA A 100 -41.34 16.64 -0.50
C ALA A 100 -42.65 16.91 -1.23
N ASN A 101 -43.54 15.94 -1.28
CA ASN A 101 -44.86 16.09 -1.86
C ASN A 101 -45.86 16.67 -0.82
N SER A 102 -46.53 17.77 -1.16
CA SER A 102 -47.48 18.46 -0.31
C SER A 102 -48.79 17.66 -0.03
N THR A 103 -48.94 16.48 -0.64
CA THR A 103 -50.09 15.59 -0.42
C THR A 103 -49.96 14.72 0.82
N LEU A 104 -48.80 14.63 1.43
CA LEU A 104 -48.61 13.85 2.65
C LEU A 104 -49.26 14.52 3.86
N SER A 105 -49.98 13.71 4.67
CA SER A 105 -50.44 14.17 5.97
C SER A 105 -49.29 14.27 6.98
N SER A 106 -49.46 15.02 8.05
CA SER A 106 -48.48 15.08 9.14
C SER A 106 -48.18 13.70 9.76
N THR A 107 -49.15 12.80 9.79
CA THR A 107 -49.01 11.43 10.30
C THR A 107 -48.14 10.57 9.37
N ASP A 108 -48.35 10.70 8.06
CA ASP A 108 -47.55 9.97 7.06
C ASP A 108 -46.11 10.46 7.05
N ALA A 109 -45.91 11.79 7.14
CA ALA A 109 -44.57 12.39 7.26
C ALA A 109 -43.85 11.93 8.54
N ALA A 110 -44.53 11.74 9.65
CA ALA A 110 -43.97 11.20 10.88
C ALA A 110 -43.53 9.72 10.69
N SER A 111 -44.29 8.95 9.90
CA SER A 111 -43.89 7.56 9.57
C SER A 111 -42.63 7.51 8.70
N VAL A 112 -42.57 8.37 7.67
CA VAL A 112 -41.38 8.53 6.84
C VAL A 112 -40.16 8.98 7.66
N SER A 113 -40.35 9.94 8.58
CA SER A 113 -39.28 10.39 9.50
C SER A 113 -38.75 9.26 10.38
N THR A 114 -39.64 8.38 10.87
CA THR A 114 -39.23 7.21 11.67
C THR A 114 -38.35 6.26 10.86
N GLU A 115 -38.71 5.99 9.59
CA GLU A 115 -37.90 5.14 8.71
C GLU A 115 -36.52 5.79 8.42
N ILE A 116 -36.46 7.09 8.12
CA ILE A 116 -35.22 7.82 7.89
C ILE A 116 -34.31 7.77 9.13
N THR A 117 -34.90 7.94 10.34
CA THR A 117 -34.15 7.86 11.59
C THR A 117 -33.57 6.46 11.83
N ALA A 118 -34.37 5.42 11.54
CA ALA A 118 -33.88 4.05 11.62
C ALA A 118 -32.76 3.77 10.64
N LEU A 119 -32.85 4.25 9.39
CA LEU A 119 -31.78 4.13 8.39
C LEU A 119 -30.51 4.87 8.82
N ARG A 120 -30.63 6.08 9.39
CA ARG A 120 -29.51 6.83 9.97
C ARG A 120 -28.80 6.03 11.07
N ALA A 121 -29.58 5.46 11.98
CA ALA A 121 -29.07 4.65 13.08
C ALA A 121 -28.30 3.41 12.53
N GLU A 122 -28.85 2.76 11.50
CA GLU A 122 -28.25 1.60 10.87
C GLU A 122 -26.96 1.95 10.12
N ILE A 123 -26.90 3.07 9.40
CA ILE A 123 -25.66 3.57 8.80
C ILE A 123 -24.57 3.74 9.86
N ASN A 124 -24.89 4.42 10.98
CA ASN A 124 -23.95 4.59 12.07
C ASN A 124 -23.54 3.25 12.72
N ARG A 125 -24.45 2.30 12.81
CA ARG A 125 -24.16 0.96 13.33
C ARG A 125 -23.19 0.21 12.41
N ILE A 126 -23.46 0.19 11.10
CA ILE A 126 -22.59 -0.50 10.12
C ILE A 126 -21.22 0.13 10.11
N THR A 127 -21.13 1.46 10.00
CA THR A 127 -19.84 2.17 9.96
C THR A 127 -19.06 2.01 11.25
N GLY A 128 -19.75 1.95 12.40
CA GLY A 128 -19.15 1.72 13.72
C GLY A 128 -18.77 0.25 13.98
N ALA A 129 -19.41 -0.71 13.33
CA ALA A 129 -19.17 -2.15 13.53
C ALA A 129 -18.20 -2.74 12.51
N THR A 130 -17.92 -2.06 11.38
CA THR A 130 -17.03 -2.56 10.35
C THR A 130 -15.58 -2.57 10.83
N THR A 131 -15.09 -3.76 11.11
CA THR A 131 -13.72 -3.98 11.59
C THR A 131 -12.99 -5.02 10.76
N PHE A 132 -11.68 -4.89 10.67
CA PHE A 132 -10.78 -5.91 10.14
C PHE A 132 -9.70 -6.18 11.18
N ASN A 133 -9.58 -7.42 11.63
CA ASN A 133 -8.65 -7.81 12.70
C ASN A 133 -8.71 -6.89 13.95
N GLY A 134 -9.93 -6.49 14.34
CA GLY A 134 -10.17 -5.62 15.50
C GLY A 134 -9.91 -4.12 15.26
N GLN A 135 -9.48 -3.71 14.07
CA GLN A 135 -9.32 -2.31 13.69
C GLN A 135 -10.58 -1.79 13.01
N TYR A 136 -11.10 -0.67 13.49
CA TYR A 136 -12.26 -0.01 12.89
C TYR A 136 -11.86 0.70 11.60
N LEU A 137 -12.56 0.39 10.50
CA LEU A 137 -12.19 0.89 9.17
C LEU A 137 -12.88 2.22 8.84
N LEU A 138 -14.15 2.38 9.20
CA LEU A 138 -15.01 3.47 8.73
C LEU A 138 -15.33 4.52 9.80
N THR A 139 -14.60 4.52 10.92
CA THR A 139 -14.79 5.47 12.03
C THR A 139 -13.85 6.67 11.98
N GLY A 140 -13.04 6.79 10.94
CA GLY A 140 -12.02 7.84 10.84
C GLY A 140 -10.73 7.56 11.65
N ALA A 141 -10.65 6.45 12.39
CA ALA A 141 -9.44 6.09 13.14
C ALA A 141 -8.21 5.87 12.24
N LEU A 142 -8.44 5.43 11.00
CA LEU A 142 -7.43 5.21 9.97
C LEU A 142 -7.44 6.29 8.87
N SER A 143 -8.05 7.45 9.11
CA SER A 143 -8.04 8.57 8.16
C SER A 143 -6.83 9.46 8.35
N VAL A 144 -6.32 10.01 7.27
CA VAL A 144 -5.40 11.14 7.35
C VAL A 144 -6.24 12.38 7.67
N ILE A 145 -5.97 13.01 8.79
CA ILE A 145 -6.65 14.24 9.23
C ILE A 145 -5.79 15.46 8.92
N GLN A 146 -6.43 16.59 8.72
CA GLN A 146 -5.70 17.85 8.67
C GLN A 146 -5.23 18.20 10.09
N ALA A 147 -3.90 18.36 10.26
CA ALA A 147 -3.28 18.69 11.54
C ALA A 147 -3.07 20.20 11.71
N GLY A 148 -3.24 20.98 10.63
CA GLY A 148 -3.01 22.42 10.64
C GLY A 148 -2.79 22.97 9.23
N GLY A 149 -2.16 24.12 9.15
CA GLY A 149 -1.90 24.84 7.90
C GLY A 149 -2.72 26.13 7.82
N GLY A 150 -2.34 27.03 6.91
CA GLY A 150 -3.06 28.29 6.69
C GLY A 150 -4.41 28.11 6.00
N ILE A 151 -4.69 26.92 5.45
CA ILE A 151 -5.96 26.58 4.81
C ILE A 151 -6.65 25.51 5.64
N ALA A 152 -7.62 25.93 6.44
CA ALA A 152 -8.45 25.05 7.27
C ALA A 152 -9.93 25.36 7.01
N VAL A 153 -10.81 24.50 7.46
CA VAL A 153 -12.26 24.75 7.42
C VAL A 153 -12.58 26.05 8.16
N GLY A 154 -13.32 26.96 7.54
CA GLY A 154 -13.62 28.28 8.07
C GLY A 154 -12.60 29.37 7.69
N THR A 155 -11.47 29.02 7.05
CA THR A 155 -10.50 30.03 6.61
C THR A 155 -11.13 30.93 5.52
N ALA A 156 -11.20 32.24 5.82
CA ALA A 156 -11.54 33.23 4.79
C ALA A 156 -10.37 33.36 3.80
N LEU A 157 -10.65 33.23 2.52
CA LEU A 157 -9.61 33.27 1.48
C LEU A 157 -9.08 34.67 1.22
N ASN A 158 -9.77 35.73 1.72
CA ASN A 158 -9.30 37.12 1.71
C ASN A 158 -9.94 37.90 2.86
N THR A 159 -9.20 38.85 3.44
CA THR A 159 -9.66 39.71 4.53
C THR A 159 -10.77 40.72 4.13
N THR A 160 -10.98 40.92 2.84
CA THR A 160 -11.91 41.94 2.35
C THR A 160 -13.23 41.38 1.84
N THR A 161 -13.38 40.06 1.71
CA THR A 161 -14.68 39.43 1.38
C THR A 161 -14.54 38.05 0.75
N ASN A 162 -15.39 37.16 1.09
CA ASN A 162 -16.42 36.64 0.20
C ASN A 162 -16.12 35.26 -0.41
N ALA A 163 -15.09 34.57 -0.02
CA ALA A 163 -14.99 33.11 -0.18
C ALA A 163 -14.35 32.52 1.06
N SER A 164 -14.86 31.42 1.51
CA SER A 164 -14.30 30.67 2.64
C SER A 164 -14.14 29.19 2.30
N VAL A 165 -13.19 28.55 2.94
CA VAL A 165 -13.02 27.10 2.83
C VAL A 165 -14.08 26.44 3.73
N SER A 166 -15.02 25.73 3.12
CA SER A 166 -16.07 25.01 3.83
C SER A 166 -15.69 23.56 4.13
N GLY A 167 -14.72 23.00 3.42
CA GLY A 167 -14.25 21.64 3.65
C GLY A 167 -12.83 21.42 3.14
N VAL A 168 -12.04 20.71 3.91
CA VAL A 168 -10.72 20.22 3.53
C VAL A 168 -10.73 18.70 3.75
N ASP A 169 -10.70 17.97 2.65
CA ASP A 169 -10.61 16.52 2.67
C ASP A 169 -9.17 16.12 2.28
N VAL A 170 -8.48 15.49 3.20
CA VAL A 170 -7.11 15.00 3.03
C VAL A 170 -7.03 13.48 3.18
N SER A 171 -8.16 12.80 3.11
CA SER A 171 -8.24 11.35 3.35
C SER A 171 -7.38 10.52 2.39
N GLY A 172 -7.17 11.01 1.17
CA GLY A 172 -6.28 10.40 0.18
C GLY A 172 -4.85 10.94 0.19
N ALA A 173 -4.54 11.92 1.05
CA ALA A 173 -3.25 12.58 1.09
C ALA A 173 -2.20 11.77 1.87
N LYS A 174 -0.92 12.04 1.61
CA LYS A 174 0.17 11.45 2.38
C LYS A 174 0.19 12.01 3.80
N ALA A 175 0.27 11.15 4.80
CA ALA A 175 0.37 11.55 6.20
C ALA A 175 1.64 12.36 6.48
N SER A 176 1.60 13.23 7.49
CA SER A 176 2.72 14.06 7.96
C SER A 176 3.38 14.87 6.83
N THR A 177 2.59 15.37 5.89
CA THR A 177 3.09 16.12 4.73
C THR A 177 2.52 17.52 4.73
N THR A 178 3.36 18.50 4.39
CA THR A 178 2.92 19.89 4.17
C THR A 178 2.72 20.09 2.68
N TYR A 179 1.50 20.45 2.31
CA TYR A 179 1.13 20.82 0.96
C TYR A 179 1.05 22.34 0.86
N THR A 180 1.72 22.91 -0.14
CA THR A 180 1.73 24.36 -0.38
C THR A 180 0.96 24.68 -1.64
N ILE A 181 0.05 25.65 -1.57
CA ILE A 181 -0.72 26.13 -2.71
C ILE A 181 0.00 27.31 -3.33
N THR A 182 0.14 27.29 -4.66
CA THR A 182 0.66 28.38 -5.47
C THR A 182 -0.33 28.73 -6.56
N SER A 183 -0.54 30.04 -6.80
CA SER A 183 -1.36 30.49 -7.92
C SER A 183 -0.55 30.61 -9.20
N GLN A 184 -1.22 30.41 -10.34
CA GLN A 184 -0.67 30.70 -11.65
C GLN A 184 -1.68 31.55 -12.46
N ALA A 185 -1.17 32.28 -13.45
CA ALA A 185 -2.01 33.05 -14.33
C ALA A 185 -3.13 32.22 -14.97
N GLY A 186 -4.31 32.84 -15.16
CA GLY A 186 -5.44 32.21 -15.83
C GLY A 186 -6.31 31.30 -14.92
N GLY A 187 -6.36 31.58 -13.61
CA GLY A 187 -7.23 30.83 -12.68
C GLY A 187 -6.77 29.41 -12.41
N LYS A 188 -5.48 29.16 -12.47
CA LYS A 188 -4.87 27.85 -12.17
C LYS A 188 -4.27 27.88 -10.77
N VAL A 189 -4.42 26.77 -10.07
CA VAL A 189 -3.86 26.56 -8.74
C VAL A 189 -3.01 25.28 -8.78
N THR A 190 -1.80 25.39 -8.28
CA THR A 190 -0.89 24.24 -8.16
C THR A 190 -0.72 23.91 -6.69
N LEU A 191 -0.94 22.66 -6.35
CA LEU A 191 -0.61 22.09 -5.03
C LEU A 191 0.71 21.36 -5.15
N ASN A 192 1.66 21.70 -4.27
CA ASN A 192 2.98 21.07 -4.20
C ASN A 192 3.14 20.37 -2.87
N ASP A 193 3.69 19.16 -2.85
CA ASP A 193 4.12 18.50 -1.62
C ASP A 193 5.60 18.82 -1.30
N ALA A 194 6.00 18.55 -0.06
CA ALA A 194 7.39 18.73 0.37
C ALA A 194 8.39 17.79 -0.32
N SER A 195 7.91 16.78 -1.06
CA SER A 195 8.73 15.79 -1.80
C SER A 195 8.93 16.15 -3.27
N GLY A 196 8.40 17.30 -3.71
CA GLY A 196 8.54 17.81 -5.09
C GLY A 196 7.46 17.34 -6.05
N ASN A 197 6.44 16.59 -5.59
CA ASN A 197 5.30 16.27 -6.44
C ASN A 197 4.36 17.46 -6.51
N SER A 198 3.84 17.73 -7.71
CA SER A 198 2.92 18.85 -7.94
C SER A 198 1.73 18.44 -8.80
N GLN A 199 0.58 19.02 -8.51
CA GLN A 199 -0.61 18.90 -9.34
C GLN A 199 -1.22 20.26 -9.59
N GLN A 200 -1.46 20.56 -10.86
CA GLN A 200 -2.16 21.78 -11.27
C GLN A 200 -3.62 21.49 -11.60
N VAL A 201 -4.51 22.32 -11.09
CA VAL A 201 -5.95 22.28 -11.36
C VAL A 201 -6.39 23.65 -11.87
N THR A 202 -7.20 23.65 -12.93
CA THR A 202 -7.83 24.88 -13.43
C THR A 202 -9.17 25.07 -12.73
N LEU A 203 -9.37 26.22 -12.10
CA LEU A 203 -10.61 26.55 -11.41
C LEU A 203 -11.73 26.82 -12.42
N ALA A 204 -12.98 26.51 -12.07
CA ALA A 204 -14.14 26.86 -12.85
C ALA A 204 -14.23 28.40 -13.04
N ALA A 205 -14.87 28.87 -14.10
CA ALA A 205 -14.78 30.25 -14.53
C ALA A 205 -15.21 31.30 -13.48
N THR A 206 -16.22 31.01 -12.65
CA THR A 206 -16.70 31.91 -11.59
C THR A 206 -17.38 31.11 -10.49
N ILE A 207 -17.29 31.63 -9.26
CA ILE A 207 -18.10 31.15 -8.14
C ILE A 207 -19.17 32.22 -7.83
N GLY A 208 -20.42 31.84 -7.73
CA GLY A 208 -21.52 32.75 -7.38
C GLY A 208 -21.55 33.09 -5.89
N ALA A 209 -22.35 34.07 -5.50
CA ALA A 209 -22.47 34.58 -4.12
C ALA A 209 -22.94 33.54 -3.08
N THR A 210 -23.45 32.39 -3.49
CA THR A 210 -23.82 31.25 -2.62
C THR A 210 -23.37 29.92 -3.24
N GLY A 211 -22.49 30.02 -4.25
CA GLY A 211 -22.01 28.84 -4.96
C GLY A 211 -20.91 28.09 -4.19
N THR A 212 -20.85 26.80 -4.42
CA THR A 212 -19.75 25.98 -3.95
C THR A 212 -18.84 25.58 -5.11
N MET A 213 -17.53 25.59 -4.90
CA MET A 213 -16.55 25.09 -5.84
C MET A 213 -15.70 24.03 -5.17
N VAL A 214 -15.54 22.91 -5.85
CA VAL A 214 -14.66 21.83 -5.41
C VAL A 214 -13.38 21.86 -6.23
N VAL A 215 -12.25 22.05 -5.56
CA VAL A 215 -10.92 21.97 -6.14
C VAL A 215 -10.33 20.64 -5.74
N ASN A 216 -10.19 19.73 -6.70
CA ASN A 216 -9.76 18.35 -6.44
C ASN A 216 -8.34 18.11 -6.98
N PHE A 217 -7.39 17.93 -6.08
CA PHE A 217 -6.03 17.50 -6.36
C PHE A 217 -5.92 15.98 -6.19
N GLY A 218 -6.61 15.24 -7.08
CA GLY A 218 -6.76 13.78 -6.96
C GLY A 218 -5.45 13.00 -6.93
N ASN A 219 -4.37 13.48 -7.60
CA ASN A 219 -3.07 12.81 -7.57
C ASN A 219 -2.35 12.97 -6.22
N LEU A 220 -2.63 14.05 -5.50
CA LEU A 220 -2.07 14.33 -4.17
C LEU A 220 -3.04 14.00 -3.04
N GLY A 221 -4.27 13.57 -3.38
CA GLY A 221 -5.28 13.14 -2.41
C GLY A 221 -5.87 14.25 -1.55
N VAL A 222 -5.77 15.51 -1.99
CA VAL A 222 -6.31 16.69 -1.30
C VAL A 222 -7.49 17.24 -2.09
N LYS A 223 -8.61 17.50 -1.41
CA LYS A 223 -9.79 18.11 -1.99
C LYS A 223 -10.22 19.28 -1.12
N LEU A 224 -10.38 20.44 -1.73
CA LEU A 224 -10.82 21.66 -1.06
C LEU A 224 -12.23 22.01 -1.54
N THR A 225 -13.13 22.28 -0.63
CA THR A 225 -14.46 22.81 -0.92
C THR A 225 -14.52 24.27 -0.50
N ILE A 226 -14.81 25.15 -1.44
CA ILE A 226 -14.84 26.59 -1.26
C ILE A 226 -16.27 27.07 -1.45
N VAL A 227 -16.75 27.90 -0.54
CA VAL A 227 -18.05 28.57 -0.65
C VAL A 227 -17.81 30.05 -0.94
N GLY A 228 -18.48 30.56 -1.96
CA GLY A 228 -18.49 31.99 -2.31
C GLY A 228 -19.56 32.72 -1.50
N ASN A 229 -19.19 33.87 -0.94
CA ASN A 229 -20.12 34.83 -0.34
C ASN A 229 -20.40 36.03 -1.28
N ALA A 230 -19.65 36.17 -2.37
CA ALA A 230 -19.88 37.05 -3.50
C ALA A 230 -19.34 36.44 -4.80
N ALA A 231 -19.80 36.96 -5.96
CA ALA A 231 -19.29 36.48 -7.24
C ALA A 231 -17.78 36.79 -7.39
N LYS A 232 -17.00 35.77 -7.67
CA LYS A 232 -15.55 35.84 -7.86
C LYS A 232 -15.14 35.14 -9.16
N THR A 233 -14.16 35.71 -9.85
CA THR A 233 -13.56 35.03 -11.01
C THR A 233 -12.58 33.95 -10.55
N SER A 234 -12.30 33.00 -11.42
CA SER A 234 -11.29 31.95 -11.12
C SER A 234 -9.89 32.52 -10.85
N ALA A 235 -9.54 33.63 -11.53
CA ALA A 235 -8.25 34.30 -11.36
C ALA A 235 -8.14 34.97 -9.98
N ASP A 236 -9.20 35.63 -9.51
CA ASP A 236 -9.24 36.24 -8.20
C ASP A 236 -9.17 35.19 -7.11
N LEU A 237 -9.92 34.07 -7.25
CA LEU A 237 -9.93 32.98 -6.28
C LEU A 237 -8.56 32.29 -6.19
N ALA A 238 -7.89 32.06 -7.33
CA ALA A 238 -6.54 31.49 -7.33
C ALA A 238 -5.54 32.40 -6.62
N THR A 239 -5.65 33.73 -6.85
CA THR A 239 -4.81 34.73 -6.21
C THR A 239 -5.08 34.79 -4.68
N ASP A 240 -6.35 34.77 -4.29
CA ASP A 240 -6.76 34.78 -2.89
C ASP A 240 -6.26 33.54 -2.12
N MET A 241 -6.34 32.36 -2.75
CA MET A 241 -5.84 31.09 -2.16
C MET A 241 -4.32 31.11 -1.93
N ALA A 242 -3.56 31.68 -2.86
CA ALA A 242 -2.10 31.77 -2.73
C ALA A 242 -1.65 32.97 -1.90
N GLY A 243 -2.48 34.01 -1.77
CA GLY A 243 -2.21 35.23 -1.01
C GLY A 243 -2.40 35.08 0.51
N LEU A 244 -2.86 33.94 0.99
CA LEU A 244 -2.88 33.62 2.42
C LEU A 244 -1.44 33.59 2.95
N GLY A 245 -1.19 34.19 4.10
CA GLY A 245 0.17 34.31 4.68
C GLY A 245 0.93 32.99 4.88
N ALA A 246 0.25 31.86 4.80
CA ALA A 246 0.82 30.52 4.71
C ALA A 246 -0.21 29.62 4.02
N PRO A 247 -0.26 29.59 2.66
CA PRO A 247 -1.24 28.79 1.93
C PRO A 247 -0.89 27.31 1.95
N THR A 248 -0.83 26.74 3.14
CA THR A 248 -0.45 25.35 3.36
C THR A 248 -1.61 24.53 3.91
N VAL A 249 -1.69 23.29 3.49
CA VAL A 249 -2.50 22.24 4.12
C VAL A 249 -1.51 21.27 4.77
N VAL A 250 -1.53 21.16 6.08
CA VAL A 250 -0.66 20.23 6.81
C VAL A 250 -1.47 19.00 7.20
N THR A 251 -1.06 17.85 6.72
CA THR A 251 -1.66 16.58 7.12
C THR A 251 -0.99 16.08 8.41
N GLY A 252 -1.81 15.61 9.35
CA GLY A 252 -1.33 14.98 10.57
C GLY A 252 -0.62 13.66 10.32
N ALA A 253 0.01 13.16 11.36
CA ALA A 253 0.43 11.76 11.42
C ALA A 253 -0.83 10.89 11.54
N GLY A 254 -1.67 10.91 10.50
CA GLY A 254 -2.87 10.09 10.46
C GLY A 254 -2.48 8.63 10.64
N SER A 255 -3.28 7.92 11.41
CA SER A 255 -3.12 6.48 11.62
C SER A 255 -3.52 5.67 10.38
N GLY A 256 -3.27 6.17 9.17
CA GLY A 256 -3.51 5.38 7.96
C GLY A 256 -2.94 3.97 8.11
N ALA A 257 -3.60 2.97 7.58
CA ALA A 257 -3.05 1.62 7.55
C ALA A 257 -1.82 1.62 6.62
N ASN A 258 -0.65 1.34 7.18
CA ASN A 258 0.58 1.21 6.41
C ASN A 258 0.82 -0.25 6.08
N PHE A 259 0.81 -0.58 4.81
CA PHE A 259 1.16 -1.91 4.32
C PHE A 259 2.60 -1.92 3.82
N GLN A 260 3.43 -2.76 4.41
CA GLN A 260 4.78 -3.01 3.92
C GLN A 260 4.68 -3.92 2.68
N VAL A 261 4.81 -3.31 1.51
CA VAL A 261 4.63 -3.96 0.19
C VAL A 261 5.94 -4.14 -0.56
N GLY A 262 7.05 -4.20 0.16
CA GLY A 262 8.37 -4.48 -0.41
C GLY A 262 9.35 -4.92 0.66
N ALA A 263 10.53 -5.35 0.23
CA ALA A 263 11.56 -5.90 1.12
C ALA A 263 12.33 -4.83 1.91
N ASN A 264 12.24 -3.54 1.53
CA ASN A 264 12.98 -2.45 2.16
C ASN A 264 12.05 -1.58 3.01
N ALA A 265 12.58 -0.93 4.04
CA ALA A 265 11.81 -0.10 4.96
C ALA A 265 11.05 1.07 4.30
N ALA A 266 11.53 1.53 3.13
CA ALA A 266 10.89 2.60 2.36
C ALA A 266 9.70 2.14 1.50
N ASP A 267 9.51 0.83 1.34
CA ASP A 267 8.51 0.24 0.44
C ASP A 267 7.16 0.06 1.17
N ALA A 268 6.68 1.10 1.85
CA ALA A 268 5.40 1.11 2.52
C ALA A 268 4.34 1.84 1.68
N LEU A 269 3.15 1.26 1.58
CA LEU A 269 1.97 1.89 0.99
C LEU A 269 1.02 2.30 2.10
N ALA A 270 0.83 3.61 2.25
CA ALA A 270 -0.15 4.15 3.18
C ALA A 270 -1.55 4.11 2.54
N VAL A 271 -2.51 3.57 3.26
CA VAL A 271 -3.92 3.50 2.89
C VAL A 271 -4.73 4.23 3.95
N SER A 272 -5.50 5.23 3.56
CA SER A 272 -6.41 5.92 4.47
C SER A 272 -7.84 5.47 4.23
N PHE A 273 -8.57 5.28 5.32
CA PHE A 273 -9.98 4.98 5.31
C PHE A 273 -10.75 6.20 5.84
N ALA A 274 -11.64 6.73 5.02
CA ALA A 274 -12.43 7.90 5.39
C ALA A 274 -13.44 7.58 6.51
N ASP A 275 -13.79 8.58 7.31
CA ASP A 275 -14.90 8.48 8.27
C ASP A 275 -16.23 8.44 7.50
N ALA A 276 -16.94 7.34 7.59
CA ALA A 276 -18.22 7.14 6.92
C ALA A 276 -19.42 7.23 7.86
N ARG A 277 -19.23 7.64 9.12
CA ARG A 277 -20.33 7.92 10.04
C ARG A 277 -21.12 9.15 9.59
N MET A 278 -22.39 9.17 9.84
CA MET A 278 -23.27 10.30 9.47
C MET A 278 -22.88 11.65 10.11
N THR A 279 -22.03 11.62 11.13
CA THR A 279 -21.46 12.81 11.77
C THR A 279 -20.17 13.30 11.10
N ALA A 280 -19.64 12.58 10.11
CA ALA A 280 -18.43 12.97 9.41
C ALA A 280 -18.66 14.22 8.56
N ALA A 281 -17.64 15.06 8.45
CA ALA A 281 -17.69 16.32 7.67
C ALA A 281 -18.01 16.08 6.18
N GLY A 282 -17.73 14.88 5.65
CA GLY A 282 -18.02 14.52 4.27
C GLY A 282 -19.51 14.47 3.91
N TYR A 283 -20.38 14.29 4.88
CA TYR A 283 -21.83 14.31 4.69
C TYR A 283 -22.44 15.73 4.75
N GLY A 284 -21.63 16.77 5.01
CA GLY A 284 -22.11 18.14 5.11
C GLY A 284 -23.15 18.31 6.21
N THR A 285 -24.35 18.82 5.84
CA THR A 285 -25.45 19.10 6.77
C THR A 285 -26.41 17.92 6.93
N LEU A 286 -26.19 16.77 6.31
CA LEU A 286 -27.14 15.66 6.24
C LEU A 286 -27.69 15.24 7.61
N SER A 287 -26.85 15.11 8.62
CA SER A 287 -27.29 14.74 9.97
C SER A 287 -28.20 15.82 10.61
N ALA A 288 -27.88 17.11 10.35
CA ALA A 288 -28.70 18.23 10.83
C ALA A 288 -30.01 18.32 10.07
N ASP A 289 -30.01 18.08 8.76
CA ASP A 289 -31.21 18.14 7.91
C ASP A 289 -32.19 16.98 8.22
N ILE A 290 -31.66 15.79 8.57
CA ILE A 290 -32.48 14.71 9.10
C ILE A 290 -33.18 15.15 10.40
N THR A 291 -32.44 15.76 11.34
CA THR A 291 -33.03 16.26 12.59
C THR A 291 -33.99 17.40 12.35
N ALA A 292 -33.73 18.28 11.40
CA ALA A 292 -34.66 19.34 10.99
C ALA A 292 -35.96 18.75 10.42
N PHE A 293 -35.83 17.70 9.59
CA PHE A 293 -37.01 16.98 9.06
C PHE A 293 -37.80 16.27 10.17
N GLU A 294 -37.11 15.62 11.13
CA GLU A 294 -37.73 15.02 12.31
C GLU A 294 -38.59 16.02 13.13
N THR A 295 -38.12 17.26 13.25
CA THR A 295 -38.79 18.33 14.01
C THR A 295 -39.86 19.10 13.22
N ALA A 296 -39.78 19.07 11.89
CA ALA A 296 -40.69 19.80 11.00
C ALA A 296 -42.08 19.16 10.82
N THR A 297 -42.35 18.02 11.43
CA THR A 297 -43.57 17.21 11.28
C THR A 297 -44.89 17.87 11.74
N GLY A 298 -44.87 19.17 12.09
CA GLY A 298 -46.04 19.88 12.61
C GLY A 298 -46.80 20.78 11.62
N THR A 299 -46.22 21.16 10.45
CA THR A 299 -46.88 22.09 9.50
C THR A 299 -46.51 21.81 8.05
N GLY A 300 -47.49 21.66 7.16
CA GLY A 300 -47.35 21.19 5.78
C GLY A 300 -46.26 21.86 4.94
N ASN A 301 -46.06 23.19 5.01
CA ASN A 301 -45.00 23.87 4.25
C ASN A 301 -43.60 23.67 4.86
N GLY A 302 -43.53 23.44 6.18
CA GLY A 302 -42.24 23.16 6.85
C GLY A 302 -41.68 21.80 6.48
N ILE A 303 -42.53 20.79 6.30
CA ILE A 303 -42.13 19.43 5.89
C ILE A 303 -41.50 19.44 4.49
N VAL A 304 -42.16 20.11 3.53
CA VAL A 304 -41.69 20.17 2.15
C VAL A 304 -40.32 20.84 2.07
N ALA A 305 -40.13 21.97 2.77
CA ALA A 305 -38.82 22.67 2.78
C ALA A 305 -37.71 21.82 3.43
N ALA A 306 -37.98 21.16 4.55
CA ALA A 306 -37.05 20.26 5.21
C ALA A 306 -36.72 19.04 4.34
N ALA A 307 -37.69 18.46 3.65
CA ALA A 307 -37.51 17.35 2.72
C ALA A 307 -36.61 17.75 1.51
N GLN A 308 -36.82 18.97 0.97
CA GLN A 308 -35.98 19.49 -0.13
C GLN A 308 -34.52 19.71 0.33
N ALA A 309 -34.31 20.23 1.53
CA ALA A 309 -32.97 20.33 2.13
C ALA A 309 -32.34 18.96 2.31
N LEU A 310 -33.12 17.99 2.81
CA LEU A 310 -32.67 16.61 3.00
C LEU A 310 -32.31 15.93 1.68
N ILE A 311 -33.02 16.16 0.57
CA ILE A 311 -32.64 15.66 -0.76
C ILE A 311 -31.25 16.18 -1.14
N THR A 312 -31.00 17.48 -1.02
CA THR A 312 -29.74 18.11 -1.38
C THR A 312 -28.58 17.59 -0.55
N SER A 313 -28.77 17.46 0.77
CA SER A 313 -27.72 16.95 1.65
C SER A 313 -27.48 15.45 1.47
N THR A 314 -28.54 14.68 1.13
CA THR A 314 -28.39 13.24 0.80
C THR A 314 -27.62 13.06 -0.51
N ASP A 315 -27.87 13.88 -1.53
CA ASP A 315 -27.07 13.86 -2.77
C ASP A 315 -25.58 14.16 -2.49
N THR A 316 -25.29 15.08 -1.56
CA THR A 316 -23.93 15.34 -1.08
C THR A 316 -23.32 14.10 -0.40
N GLY A 317 -24.09 13.45 0.46
CA GLY A 317 -23.67 12.21 1.14
C GLY A 317 -23.40 11.06 0.17
N ILE A 318 -24.28 10.87 -0.82
CA ILE A 318 -24.10 9.87 -1.89
C ILE A 318 -22.80 10.17 -2.67
N GLY A 319 -22.57 11.44 -3.01
CA GLY A 319 -21.33 11.87 -3.67
C GLY A 319 -20.06 11.58 -2.83
N TYR A 320 -20.15 11.80 -1.53
CA TYR A 320 -19.05 11.50 -0.61
C TYR A 320 -18.74 10.00 -0.54
N VAL A 321 -19.76 9.16 -0.34
CA VAL A 321 -19.58 7.70 -0.31
C VAL A 321 -19.06 7.17 -1.65
N SER A 322 -19.57 7.69 -2.78
CA SER A 322 -19.11 7.30 -4.11
C SER A 322 -17.64 7.65 -4.34
N THR A 323 -17.22 8.85 -3.91
CA THR A 323 -15.82 9.27 -3.99
C THR A 323 -14.93 8.40 -3.11
N THR A 324 -15.37 8.10 -1.89
CA THR A 324 -14.64 7.24 -0.96
C THR A 324 -14.46 5.84 -1.54
N ARG A 325 -15.52 5.24 -2.10
CA ARG A 325 -15.44 3.96 -2.80
C ARG A 325 -14.51 3.99 -4.00
N GLY A 326 -14.55 5.07 -4.79
CA GLY A 326 -13.64 5.27 -5.91
C GLY A 326 -12.17 5.29 -5.48
N ASN A 327 -11.87 5.96 -4.36
CA ASN A 327 -10.53 5.97 -3.78
C ASN A 327 -10.10 4.58 -3.30
N LEU A 328 -10.98 3.84 -2.63
CA LEU A 328 -10.69 2.47 -2.19
C LEU A 328 -10.46 1.53 -3.38
N GLY A 329 -11.27 1.65 -4.45
CA GLY A 329 -11.05 0.90 -5.69
C GLY A 329 -9.70 1.21 -6.35
N ALA A 330 -9.29 2.47 -6.37
CA ALA A 330 -7.96 2.85 -6.87
C ALA A 330 -6.83 2.24 -6.02
N ILE A 331 -6.99 2.22 -4.69
CA ILE A 331 -6.03 1.59 -3.76
C ILE A 331 -5.98 0.08 -4.00
N GLN A 332 -7.13 -0.58 -4.13
CA GLN A 332 -7.19 -2.01 -4.44
C GLN A 332 -6.42 -2.33 -5.73
N THR A 333 -6.69 -1.61 -6.81
CA THR A 333 -5.98 -1.78 -8.09
C THR A 333 -4.47 -1.58 -7.93
N ARG A 334 -4.04 -0.59 -7.14
CA ARG A 334 -2.61 -0.38 -6.85
C ARG A 334 -2.00 -1.55 -6.08
N LEU A 335 -2.68 -2.09 -5.08
CA LEU A 335 -2.23 -3.27 -4.32
C LEU A 335 -2.13 -4.50 -5.21
N GLU A 336 -3.11 -4.74 -6.09
CA GLU A 336 -3.11 -5.86 -7.06
C GLU A 336 -1.92 -5.76 -8.03
N HIS A 337 -1.66 -4.56 -8.59
CA HIS A 337 -0.49 -4.34 -9.45
C HIS A 337 0.82 -4.49 -8.69
N THR A 338 0.87 -4.06 -7.43
CA THR A 338 2.03 -4.23 -6.57
C THR A 338 2.29 -5.71 -6.31
N THR A 339 1.25 -6.49 -5.99
CA THR A 339 1.35 -7.95 -5.81
C THR A 339 1.91 -8.63 -7.06
N ALA A 340 1.39 -8.29 -8.25
CA ALA A 340 1.90 -8.83 -9.51
C ALA A 340 3.39 -8.46 -9.74
N SER A 341 3.78 -7.22 -9.45
CA SER A 341 5.17 -6.77 -9.57
C SER A 341 6.10 -7.49 -8.59
N ILE A 342 5.66 -7.69 -7.34
CA ILE A 342 6.41 -8.42 -6.30
C ILE A 342 6.62 -9.88 -6.72
N SER A 343 5.59 -10.53 -7.24
CA SER A 343 5.68 -11.92 -7.71
C SER A 343 6.74 -12.08 -8.80
N VAL A 344 6.74 -11.21 -9.82
CA VAL A 344 7.75 -11.21 -10.88
C VAL A 344 9.15 -10.91 -10.33
N ALA A 345 9.26 -9.96 -9.40
CA ALA A 345 10.55 -9.63 -8.77
C ALA A 345 11.09 -10.82 -7.95
N SER A 346 10.22 -11.49 -7.17
CA SER A 346 10.57 -12.69 -6.40
C SER A 346 11.04 -13.84 -7.29
N GLU A 347 10.35 -14.09 -8.42
CA GLU A 347 10.74 -15.10 -9.41
C GLU A 347 12.14 -14.80 -9.99
N ASN A 348 12.39 -13.55 -10.40
CA ASN A 348 13.68 -13.16 -10.97
C ASN A 348 14.83 -13.25 -9.96
N LEU A 349 14.58 -12.90 -8.70
CA LEU A 349 15.56 -13.01 -7.63
C LEU A 349 15.85 -14.48 -7.29
N ASN A 350 14.83 -15.34 -7.21
CA ASN A 350 14.99 -16.79 -7.04
C ASN A 350 15.79 -17.40 -8.20
N ALA A 351 15.49 -17.04 -9.45
CA ALA A 351 16.26 -17.50 -10.61
C ALA A 351 17.70 -17.01 -10.58
N SER A 352 17.97 -15.85 -10.02
CA SER A 352 19.31 -15.30 -9.87
C SER A 352 20.08 -15.99 -8.73
N GLU A 353 19.41 -16.26 -7.61
CA GLU A 353 19.96 -17.01 -6.48
C GLU A 353 20.29 -18.44 -6.91
N SER A 354 19.39 -19.12 -7.63
CA SER A 354 19.62 -20.45 -8.20
C SER A 354 20.88 -20.50 -9.08
N ARG A 355 21.07 -19.55 -10.00
CA ARG A 355 22.29 -19.48 -10.82
C ARG A 355 23.58 -19.32 -10.01
N ILE A 356 23.50 -18.69 -8.84
CA ILE A 356 24.66 -18.49 -7.97
C ILE A 356 24.92 -19.72 -7.12
N ARG A 357 23.88 -20.29 -6.53
CA ARG A 357 24.01 -21.25 -5.44
C ARG A 357 23.76 -22.70 -5.84
N ASP A 358 22.89 -22.94 -6.83
CA ASP A 358 22.52 -24.31 -7.20
C ASP A 358 23.62 -25.02 -7.96
N LEU A 359 23.66 -26.33 -7.84
CA LEU A 359 24.63 -27.22 -8.45
C LEU A 359 24.13 -27.72 -9.83
N ASP A 360 24.97 -27.64 -10.83
CA ASP A 360 24.81 -28.45 -12.04
C ASP A 360 25.18 -29.91 -11.70
N VAL A 361 24.14 -30.69 -11.40
CA VAL A 361 24.27 -32.08 -11.00
C VAL A 361 24.95 -32.92 -12.10
N ALA A 362 24.68 -32.64 -13.39
CA ALA A 362 25.27 -33.40 -14.48
C ALA A 362 26.80 -33.21 -14.54
N SER A 363 27.25 -31.96 -14.43
CA SER A 363 28.68 -31.61 -14.39
C SER A 363 29.38 -32.19 -13.16
N GLU A 364 28.75 -32.09 -11.99
CA GLU A 364 29.35 -32.59 -10.74
C GLU A 364 29.37 -34.12 -10.65
N MET A 365 28.42 -34.83 -11.25
CA MET A 365 28.45 -36.29 -11.37
C MET A 365 29.66 -36.80 -12.20
N VAL A 366 30.03 -36.07 -13.25
CA VAL A 366 31.26 -36.37 -14.01
C VAL A 366 32.48 -36.19 -13.12
N ASN A 367 32.54 -35.10 -12.35
CA ASN A 367 33.62 -34.85 -11.39
C ASN A 367 33.71 -35.93 -10.29
N PHE A 368 32.53 -36.31 -9.76
CA PHE A 368 32.39 -37.36 -8.77
C PHE A 368 32.92 -38.72 -9.30
N THR A 369 32.46 -39.14 -10.48
CA THR A 369 32.90 -40.39 -11.11
C THR A 369 34.42 -40.38 -11.41
N LYS A 370 34.91 -39.25 -11.91
CA LYS A 370 36.37 -39.07 -12.15
C LYS A 370 37.18 -39.19 -10.87
N THR A 371 36.75 -38.50 -9.79
CA THR A 371 37.44 -38.56 -8.51
C THR A 371 37.34 -39.93 -7.84
N GLN A 372 36.24 -40.65 -8.00
CA GLN A 372 36.08 -42.01 -7.57
C GLN A 372 37.04 -42.98 -8.27
N ILE A 373 37.19 -42.88 -9.59
CA ILE A 373 38.15 -43.67 -10.37
C ILE A 373 39.57 -43.34 -9.94
N LEU A 374 39.88 -42.04 -9.77
CA LEU A 374 41.24 -41.62 -9.31
C LEU A 374 41.54 -42.10 -7.90
N GLN A 375 40.58 -42.19 -7.01
CA GLN A 375 40.74 -42.74 -5.67
C GLN A 375 41.05 -44.23 -5.72
N GLN A 376 40.34 -45.03 -6.54
CA GLN A 376 40.63 -46.45 -6.76
C GLN A 376 42.00 -46.66 -7.40
N ALA A 377 42.34 -45.89 -8.42
CA ALA A 377 43.66 -45.93 -9.08
C ALA A 377 44.78 -45.53 -8.09
N GLY A 378 44.54 -44.48 -7.29
CA GLY A 378 45.52 -43.99 -6.30
C GLY A 378 45.84 -45.03 -5.23
N THR A 379 44.83 -45.76 -4.74
CA THR A 379 45.03 -46.88 -3.77
C THR A 379 45.84 -48.01 -4.42
N ALA A 380 45.59 -48.37 -5.67
CA ALA A 380 46.33 -49.39 -6.41
C ALA A 380 47.81 -48.94 -6.65
N ILE A 381 48.06 -47.69 -7.02
CA ILE A 381 49.40 -47.12 -7.18
C ILE A 381 50.14 -47.09 -5.87
N LEU A 382 49.49 -46.72 -4.77
CA LEU A 382 50.08 -46.73 -3.42
C LEU A 382 50.49 -48.15 -3.00
N ALA A 383 49.67 -49.15 -3.26
CA ALA A 383 50.00 -50.55 -3.03
C ALA A 383 51.23 -51.00 -3.86
N GLN A 384 51.26 -50.58 -5.15
CA GLN A 384 52.38 -50.88 -6.05
C GLN A 384 53.68 -50.17 -5.60
N ALA A 385 53.59 -48.90 -5.19
CA ALA A 385 54.74 -48.16 -4.69
C ALA A 385 55.31 -48.72 -3.38
N ASN A 386 54.47 -49.31 -2.54
CA ASN A 386 54.90 -49.97 -1.30
C ASN A 386 55.51 -51.35 -1.56
N SER A 387 55.16 -52.06 -2.64
CA SER A 387 55.72 -53.35 -2.99
C SER A 387 57.09 -53.22 -3.73
N ALA A 388 57.38 -52.10 -4.41
CA ALA A 388 58.64 -51.91 -5.15
C ALA A 388 59.91 -52.05 -4.30
N PRO A 389 60.05 -51.52 -3.09
CA PRO A 389 61.24 -51.71 -2.26
C PRO A 389 61.35 -53.16 -1.75
N GLN A 390 60.25 -53.88 -1.54
CA GLN A 390 60.23 -55.25 -1.08
C GLN A 390 60.79 -56.22 -2.14
N ASN A 391 60.51 -56.00 -3.42
CA ASN A 391 61.01 -56.79 -4.52
C ASN A 391 62.55 -56.63 -4.67
N ILE A 392 63.09 -55.47 -4.32
CA ILE A 392 64.55 -55.24 -4.35
C ILE A 392 65.21 -55.94 -3.14
N LEU A 393 64.58 -55.95 -1.99
CA LEU A 393 65.10 -56.67 -0.80
C LEU A 393 65.18 -58.19 -1.03
N THR A 394 64.24 -58.74 -1.86
CA THR A 394 64.29 -60.16 -2.22
C THR A 394 65.36 -60.51 -3.23
N LEU A 395 65.79 -59.52 -4.05
CA LEU A 395 66.93 -59.68 -4.98
C LEU A 395 68.32 -59.54 -4.32
N LEU A 396 68.36 -58.97 -3.12
CA LEU A 396 69.61 -58.80 -2.32
C LEU A 396 69.81 -59.93 -1.30
N ARG A 397 68.90 -60.86 -1.21
CA ARG A 397 68.95 -62.06 -0.43
C ARG A 397 69.35 -63.24 -1.27
#